data_74720dc3e63dfba5a203358deae18fce
#
_entry.id   74720dc3e63dfba5a203358deae18fce
#
_cell.length_a   1.000
_cell.length_b   1.000
_cell.length_c   1.000
_cell.angle_alpha   90.00
_cell.angle_beta   90.00
_cell.angle_gamma   90.00
#
_symmetry.space_group_name_H-M   'P 1'
#
loop_
_entity.id
_entity.type
_entity.pdbx_description
1 polymer ?
#
loop_
_entity_poly.entity_id
_entity_poly.type
_entity_poly.pdbx_seq_one_letter_code
_entity_poly.pdbx_strand_id
1 'polypeptide(L)'
;MHDMLVRLMDLPDISKEEKALFEKEGIFFKRPIPPEKSIVVDWVGQHFSTNWADETEAAFTTLPVNCFIAQREQEILGFACFESTARNFFGPTGVLPSKRGKNLGKILLVKSLLALKEMGYAYAIIGGIGPASYYEKTVGATIIEKSEKSIYQNLLKHRK
;
A
#
# COMPACT_ATOMS: atom_id res chain seq x y z
N MET A 1 -0.87 -18.71 -0.93
CA MET A 1 -0.79 -17.29 -0.54
C MET A 1 -0.48 -17.22 0.94
N HIS A 2 0.47 -16.39 1.35
CA HIS A 2 0.89 -16.27 2.74
C HIS A 2 0.85 -14.81 3.18
N ASP A 3 0.88 -14.61 4.49
CA ASP A 3 1.16 -13.30 5.06
C ASP A 3 2.65 -13.20 5.40
N MET A 4 3.17 -11.98 5.43
CA MET A 4 4.56 -11.71 5.80
C MET A 4 4.62 -10.74 6.97
N LEU A 5 5.68 -10.88 7.78
CA LEU A 5 5.96 -10.01 8.91
C LEU A 5 7.10 -9.06 8.55
N VAL A 6 6.92 -7.79 8.84
CA VAL A 6 7.94 -6.75 8.63
C VAL A 6 8.32 -6.14 9.98
N ARG A 7 9.62 -6.02 10.23
CA ARG A 7 10.14 -5.25 11.37
C ARG A 7 10.24 -3.78 10.95
N LEU A 8 9.57 -2.90 11.70
CA LEU A 8 9.49 -1.49 11.32
C LEU A 8 10.69 -0.65 11.80
N MET A 9 11.61 -1.27 12.55
CA MET A 9 12.82 -0.59 13.03
C MET A 9 13.91 -0.43 11.97
N ASP A 10 13.92 -1.29 10.94
CA ASP A 10 15.01 -1.39 9.97
C ASP A 10 14.57 -1.04 8.54
N LEU A 11 13.66 -0.07 8.39
CA LEU A 11 13.17 0.29 7.07
C LEU A 11 14.23 1.07 6.27
N PRO A 12 14.29 0.84 4.95
CA PRO A 12 15.24 1.58 4.11
C PRO A 12 14.87 3.05 4.00
N ASP A 13 15.87 3.90 3.78
CA ASP A 13 15.67 5.30 3.48
C ASP A 13 15.38 5.47 1.99
N ILE A 14 14.21 6.06 1.66
CA ILE A 14 13.78 6.26 0.27
C ILE A 14 13.87 7.73 -0.16
N SER A 15 14.54 8.58 0.64
CA SER A 15 14.60 10.03 0.38
C SER A 15 15.20 10.36 -0.98
N LYS A 16 16.27 9.66 -1.37
CA LYS A 16 16.96 9.91 -2.65
C LYS A 16 16.09 9.52 -3.84
N GLU A 17 15.45 8.36 -3.76
CA GLU A 17 14.57 7.88 -4.84
C GLU A 17 13.38 8.81 -5.01
N GLU A 18 12.77 9.22 -3.90
CA GLU A 18 11.61 10.12 -3.91
C GLU A 18 11.97 11.46 -4.52
N LYS A 19 13.09 12.05 -4.10
CA LYS A 19 13.57 13.33 -4.63
C LYS A 19 13.87 13.24 -6.13
N ALA A 20 14.52 12.17 -6.55
CA ALA A 20 14.87 11.96 -7.96
C ALA A 20 13.63 11.88 -8.86
N LEU A 21 12.59 11.20 -8.41
CA LEU A 21 11.32 11.11 -9.16
C LEU A 21 10.66 12.47 -9.31
N PHE A 22 10.65 13.28 -8.27
CA PHE A 22 10.08 14.63 -8.33
C PHE A 22 10.88 15.51 -9.30
N GLU A 23 12.19 15.53 -9.18
CA GLU A 23 13.05 16.38 -10.01
C GLU A 23 13.03 15.97 -11.50
N LYS A 24 12.99 14.67 -11.80
CA LYS A 24 13.06 14.16 -13.17
C LYS A 24 11.71 14.04 -13.86
N GLU A 25 10.66 13.69 -13.11
CA GLU A 25 9.37 13.34 -13.71
C GLU A 25 8.18 14.07 -13.10
N GLY A 26 8.39 14.89 -12.08
CA GLY A 26 7.30 15.61 -11.40
C GLY A 26 6.38 14.71 -10.61
N ILE A 27 6.82 13.50 -10.27
CA ILE A 27 6.03 12.54 -9.49
C ILE A 27 6.25 12.82 -8.00
N PHE A 28 5.16 12.97 -7.26
CA PHE A 28 5.21 13.18 -5.83
C PHE A 28 4.24 12.25 -5.11
N PHE A 29 4.42 12.07 -3.81
CA PHE A 29 3.65 11.17 -2.97
C PHE A 29 2.94 11.98 -1.92
N LYS A 30 1.65 11.70 -1.71
CA LYS A 30 0.87 12.38 -0.68
C LYS A 30 -0.18 11.45 -0.11
N ARG A 31 -0.68 11.79 1.08
CA ARG A 31 -1.93 11.24 1.57
C ARG A 31 -3.06 12.04 0.92
N PRO A 32 -4.02 11.39 0.26
CA PRO A 32 -5.19 12.12 -0.23
C PRO A 32 -5.99 12.69 0.92
N ILE A 33 -6.84 13.66 0.61
CA ILE A 33 -7.75 14.28 1.59
C ILE A 33 -9.21 13.91 1.25
N PRO A 34 -10.15 14.08 2.19
CA PRO A 34 -11.53 13.65 1.98
C PRO A 34 -12.20 14.06 0.66
N PRO A 35 -12.00 15.28 0.11
CA PRO A 35 -12.57 15.63 -1.19
C PRO A 35 -12.08 14.78 -2.36
N GLU A 36 -10.99 14.06 -2.18
CA GLU A 36 -10.41 13.19 -3.22
C GLU A 36 -10.88 11.74 -3.10
N LYS A 37 -11.67 11.41 -2.08
CA LYS A 37 -12.08 10.03 -1.77
C LYS A 37 -12.65 9.30 -2.97
N SER A 38 -13.70 9.84 -3.60
CA SER A 38 -14.37 9.18 -4.73
C SER A 38 -13.40 8.96 -5.89
N ILE A 39 -12.55 9.96 -6.16
CA ILE A 39 -11.57 9.88 -7.25
C ILE A 39 -10.61 8.71 -7.03
N VAL A 40 -10.05 8.60 -5.82
CA VAL A 40 -9.08 7.56 -5.49
C VAL A 40 -9.75 6.19 -5.47
N VAL A 41 -10.91 6.06 -4.80
CA VAL A 41 -11.64 4.79 -4.69
C VAL A 41 -12.07 4.29 -6.07
N ASP A 42 -12.62 5.17 -6.90
CA ASP A 42 -13.04 4.81 -8.26
C ASP A 42 -11.85 4.39 -9.12
N TRP A 43 -10.72 5.09 -8.99
CA TRP A 43 -9.49 4.75 -9.71
C TRP A 43 -9.01 3.34 -9.32
N VAL A 44 -9.00 3.01 -8.03
CA VAL A 44 -8.60 1.68 -7.56
C VAL A 44 -9.56 0.60 -8.09
N GLY A 45 -10.85 0.85 -8.04
CA GLY A 45 -11.86 -0.08 -8.56
C GLY A 45 -11.72 -0.32 -10.05
N GLN A 46 -11.44 0.73 -10.81
CA GLN A 46 -11.28 0.67 -12.26
C GLN A 46 -10.02 -0.08 -12.69
N HIS A 47 -8.90 0.15 -12.00
CA HIS A 47 -7.60 -0.41 -12.40
C HIS A 47 -7.26 -1.74 -11.72
N PHE A 48 -7.92 -2.09 -10.63
CA PHE A 48 -7.60 -3.31 -9.86
C PHE A 48 -8.86 -4.14 -9.56
N SER A 49 -9.57 -3.86 -8.46
CA SER A 49 -10.74 -4.65 -8.11
C SER A 49 -11.70 -3.89 -7.19
N THR A 50 -12.95 -4.36 -7.14
CA THR A 50 -13.95 -3.85 -6.21
C THR A 50 -13.53 -4.06 -4.76
N ASN A 51 -12.96 -5.23 -4.44
CA ASN A 51 -12.49 -5.51 -3.08
C ASN A 51 -11.42 -4.50 -2.65
N TRP A 52 -10.48 -4.20 -3.52
CA TRP A 52 -9.46 -3.21 -3.23
C TRP A 52 -10.02 -1.79 -3.12
N ALA A 53 -11.05 -1.48 -3.90
CA ALA A 53 -11.76 -0.20 -3.78
C ALA A 53 -12.42 -0.07 -2.41
N ASP A 54 -13.06 -1.13 -1.93
CA ASP A 54 -13.70 -1.15 -0.61
C ASP A 54 -12.68 -0.98 0.52
N GLU A 55 -11.54 -1.67 0.42
CA GLU A 55 -10.45 -1.54 1.39
C GLU A 55 -9.86 -0.11 1.38
N THR A 56 -9.75 0.49 0.20
CA THR A 56 -9.27 1.87 0.05
C THR A 56 -10.26 2.86 0.66
N GLU A 57 -11.55 2.63 0.47
CA GLU A 57 -12.57 3.48 1.10
C GLU A 57 -12.45 3.47 2.61
N ALA A 58 -12.18 2.31 3.20
CA ALA A 58 -11.97 2.20 4.65
C ALA A 58 -10.81 3.07 5.13
N ALA A 59 -9.78 3.29 4.31
CA ALA A 59 -8.65 4.15 4.66
C ALA A 59 -9.06 5.61 4.86
N PHE A 60 -10.18 6.04 4.28
CA PHE A 60 -10.69 7.41 4.39
C PHE A 60 -11.55 7.63 5.65
N THR A 61 -11.70 6.62 6.49
CA THR A 61 -12.47 6.75 7.75
C THR A 61 -11.65 7.38 8.87
N THR A 62 -10.38 7.64 8.65
CA THR A 62 -9.48 8.27 9.63
C THR A 62 -8.85 9.53 9.04
N LEU A 63 -8.37 10.42 9.92
CA LEU A 63 -7.60 11.61 9.54
C LEU A 63 -6.28 11.62 10.31
N PRO A 64 -5.14 11.73 9.64
CA PRO A 64 -4.99 11.75 8.17
C PRO A 64 -5.45 10.43 7.54
N VAL A 65 -5.79 10.47 6.26
CA VAL A 65 -6.21 9.28 5.51
C VAL A 65 -5.09 8.23 5.49
N ASN A 66 -5.43 6.96 5.74
CA ASN A 66 -4.45 5.86 5.80
C ASN A 66 -4.13 5.30 4.41
N CYS A 67 -3.79 6.18 3.51
CA CYS A 67 -3.45 5.87 2.12
C CYS A 67 -2.40 6.85 1.62
N PHE A 68 -1.49 6.35 0.78
CA PHE A 68 -0.59 7.19 -0.01
C PHE A 68 -0.89 6.98 -1.49
N ILE A 69 -0.79 8.04 -2.27
CA ILE A 69 -0.85 7.96 -3.73
C ILE A 69 0.43 8.55 -4.33
N ALA A 70 0.82 7.98 -5.47
CA ALA A 70 1.83 8.57 -6.35
C ALA A 70 1.08 9.38 -7.39
N GLN A 71 1.39 10.66 -7.51
CA GLN A 71 0.67 11.60 -8.36
C GLN A 71 1.62 12.36 -9.27
N ARG A 72 1.21 12.58 -10.51
CA ARG A 72 1.85 13.52 -11.42
C ARG A 72 0.75 14.37 -12.05
N GLU A 73 0.84 15.71 -11.86
CA GLU A 73 -0.25 16.62 -12.24
C GLU A 73 -1.57 16.16 -11.64
N GLN A 74 -2.58 15.85 -12.45
CA GLN A 74 -3.89 15.38 -12.00
C GLN A 74 -4.04 13.85 -12.09
N GLU A 75 -2.96 13.13 -12.40
CA GLU A 75 -3.00 11.68 -12.59
C GLU A 75 -2.53 10.92 -11.37
N ILE A 76 -3.26 9.87 -11.01
CA ILE A 76 -2.82 8.88 -10.02
C ILE A 76 -2.04 7.80 -10.76
N LEU A 77 -0.82 7.50 -10.30
CA LEU A 77 0.04 6.50 -10.91
C LEU A 77 0.14 5.21 -10.08
N GLY A 78 -0.16 5.31 -8.80
CA GLY A 78 -0.11 4.20 -7.87
C GLY A 78 -0.69 4.58 -6.53
N PHE A 79 -0.96 3.58 -5.69
CA PHE A 79 -1.52 3.78 -4.35
C PHE A 79 -1.04 2.70 -3.41
N ALA A 80 -1.13 2.97 -2.11
CA ALA A 80 -0.96 1.97 -1.07
C ALA A 80 -1.78 2.39 0.15
N CYS A 81 -2.46 1.43 0.76
CA CYS A 81 -3.19 1.62 2.00
C CYS A 81 -2.50 0.90 3.14
N PHE A 82 -2.78 1.32 4.35
CA PHE A 82 -2.32 0.68 5.57
C PHE A 82 -3.36 0.89 6.66
N GLU A 83 -3.44 -0.03 7.60
CA GLU A 83 -4.42 0.05 8.71
C GLU A 83 -5.88 0.10 8.21
N SER A 84 -6.13 -0.31 6.98
CA SER A 84 -7.46 -0.20 6.37
C SER A 84 -8.24 -1.52 6.38
N THR A 85 -7.55 -2.65 6.21
CA THR A 85 -8.18 -3.97 6.21
C THR A 85 -8.20 -4.57 7.61
N ALA A 86 -7.08 -4.48 8.31
CA ALA A 86 -6.95 -4.91 9.70
C ALA A 86 -5.84 -4.08 10.36
N ARG A 87 -5.79 -4.10 11.69
CA ARG A 87 -4.75 -3.35 12.41
C ARG A 87 -3.37 -3.87 12.04
N ASN A 88 -2.42 -2.95 11.87
CA ASN A 88 -1.04 -3.14 11.47
C ASN A 88 -0.85 -3.86 10.12
N PHE A 89 -1.90 -3.99 9.31
CA PHE A 89 -1.79 -4.55 7.97
C PHE A 89 -1.41 -3.49 6.96
N PHE A 90 -0.46 -3.84 6.10
CA PHE A 90 -0.14 -3.10 4.89
C PHE A 90 -0.92 -3.69 3.72
N GLY A 91 -1.48 -2.84 2.88
CA GLY A 91 -2.19 -3.21 1.67
C GLY A 91 -3.64 -2.75 1.70
N PRO A 92 -4.31 -2.76 0.55
CA PRO A 92 -3.81 -3.10 -0.79
C PRO A 92 -2.82 -2.07 -1.35
N THR A 93 -2.09 -2.48 -2.38
CA THR A 93 -1.14 -1.62 -3.08
C THR A 93 -1.08 -1.98 -4.56
N GLY A 94 -0.91 -0.99 -5.40
CA GLY A 94 -0.78 -1.21 -6.84
C GLY A 94 -0.21 -0.01 -7.56
N VAL A 95 0.48 -0.29 -8.67
CA VAL A 95 1.06 0.72 -9.56
C VAL A 95 0.57 0.39 -10.97
N LEU A 96 0.22 1.43 -11.76
CA LEU A 96 -0.15 1.23 -13.14
C LEU A 96 0.95 0.45 -13.88
N PRO A 97 0.59 -0.57 -14.69
CA PRO A 97 1.60 -1.37 -15.41
C PRO A 97 2.60 -0.53 -16.20
N SER A 98 2.14 0.55 -16.86
CA SER A 98 2.99 1.44 -17.64
C SER A 98 3.96 2.28 -16.80
N LYS A 99 3.78 2.30 -15.48
CA LYS A 99 4.59 3.10 -14.55
C LYS A 99 5.46 2.25 -13.62
N ARG A 100 5.49 0.93 -13.82
CA ARG A 100 6.35 0.02 -13.07
C ARG A 100 7.83 0.22 -13.45
N GLY A 101 8.72 -0.19 -12.56
CA GLY A 101 10.16 -0.09 -12.78
C GLY A 101 10.78 1.26 -12.40
N LYS A 102 10.01 2.14 -11.75
CA LYS A 102 10.45 3.48 -11.32
C LYS A 102 10.53 3.64 -9.80
N ASN A 103 10.46 2.55 -9.06
CA ASN A 103 10.44 2.55 -7.59
C ASN A 103 9.17 3.12 -6.95
N LEU A 104 8.09 3.34 -7.71
CA LEU A 104 6.84 3.87 -7.13
C LEU A 104 6.30 2.93 -6.05
N GLY A 105 6.25 1.63 -6.34
CA GLY A 105 5.76 0.63 -5.39
C GLY A 105 6.60 0.57 -4.12
N LYS A 106 7.92 0.66 -4.26
CA LYS A 106 8.84 0.68 -3.12
C LYS A 106 8.61 1.89 -2.23
N ILE A 107 8.49 3.07 -2.83
CA ILE A 107 8.28 4.31 -2.06
C ILE A 107 6.92 4.27 -1.35
N LEU A 108 5.86 3.83 -2.05
CA LEU A 108 4.53 3.68 -1.45
C LEU A 108 4.55 2.70 -0.28
N LEU A 109 5.24 1.58 -0.43
CA LEU A 109 5.40 0.58 0.63
C LEU A 109 6.11 1.17 1.84
N VAL A 110 7.27 1.77 1.65
CA VAL A 110 8.08 2.27 2.76
C VAL A 110 7.38 3.43 3.47
N LYS A 111 6.74 4.35 2.74
CA LYS A 111 5.97 5.44 3.36
C LYS A 111 4.83 4.90 4.21
N SER A 112 4.15 3.86 3.75
CA SER A 112 3.06 3.22 4.49
C SER A 112 3.57 2.53 5.75
N LEU A 113 4.70 1.82 5.66
CA LEU A 113 5.31 1.15 6.81
C LEU A 113 5.83 2.15 7.84
N LEU A 114 6.41 3.28 7.38
CA LEU A 114 6.81 4.36 8.28
C LEU A 114 5.61 4.97 9.00
N ALA A 115 4.49 5.13 8.31
CA ALA A 115 3.26 5.62 8.93
C ALA A 115 2.75 4.66 10.01
N LEU A 116 2.80 3.35 9.77
CA LEU A 116 2.46 2.35 10.78
C LEU A 116 3.40 2.42 12.00
N LYS A 117 4.70 2.63 11.77
CA LYS A 117 5.66 2.83 12.85
C LYS A 117 5.30 4.04 13.69
N GLU A 118 4.96 5.16 13.06
CA GLU A 118 4.55 6.39 13.74
C GLU A 118 3.26 6.21 14.56
N MET A 119 2.40 5.27 14.16
CA MET A 119 1.19 4.92 14.91
C MET A 119 1.51 4.11 16.18
N GLY A 120 2.76 3.70 16.38
CA GLY A 120 3.20 2.96 17.56
C GLY A 120 3.43 1.47 17.33
N TYR A 121 3.30 0.98 16.12
CA TYR A 121 3.57 -0.43 15.81
C TYR A 121 5.06 -0.69 15.67
N ALA A 122 5.52 -1.81 16.22
CA ALA A 122 6.88 -2.32 16.03
C ALA A 122 6.96 -3.25 14.80
N TYR A 123 5.84 -3.86 14.45
CA TYR A 123 5.73 -4.84 13.37
C TYR A 123 4.51 -4.57 12.51
N ALA A 124 4.61 -4.90 11.23
CA ALA A 124 3.48 -4.83 10.29
C ALA A 124 3.30 -6.18 9.60
N ILE A 125 2.08 -6.44 9.17
CA ILE A 125 1.73 -7.62 8.40
C ILE A 125 1.44 -7.20 6.96
N ILE A 126 2.07 -7.88 6.01
CA ILE A 126 1.72 -7.75 4.59
C ILE A 126 0.80 -8.94 4.29
N GLY A 127 -0.48 -8.67 4.12
CA GLY A 127 -1.49 -9.72 3.95
C GLY A 127 -1.64 -10.15 2.50
N GLY A 128 -1.82 -11.47 2.29
CA GLY A 128 -2.14 -12.01 0.99
C GLY A 128 -1.12 -11.66 -0.10
N ILE A 129 0.14 -11.89 0.17
CA ILE A 129 1.25 -11.43 -0.67
C ILE A 129 1.24 -12.01 -2.09
N GLY A 130 1.75 -11.21 -3.04
CA GLY A 130 2.23 -11.67 -4.33
C GLY A 130 3.63 -12.27 -4.21
N PRO A 131 4.65 -11.76 -4.92
CA PRO A 131 5.99 -12.35 -4.86
C PRO A 131 6.70 -12.04 -3.53
N ALA A 132 6.89 -13.08 -2.70
CA ALA A 132 7.55 -12.97 -1.41
C ALA A 132 8.96 -12.36 -1.52
N SER A 133 9.70 -12.75 -2.54
CA SER A 133 11.07 -12.28 -2.74
C SER A 133 11.19 -10.77 -2.86
N TYR A 134 10.19 -10.11 -3.41
CA TYR A 134 10.16 -8.65 -3.50
C TYR A 134 10.17 -8.01 -2.11
N TYR A 135 9.30 -8.49 -1.22
CA TYR A 135 9.22 -7.94 0.14
C TYR A 135 10.41 -8.32 1.01
N GLU A 136 10.94 -9.53 0.80
CA GLU A 136 12.17 -9.96 1.49
C GLU A 136 13.34 -9.02 1.17
N LYS A 137 13.55 -8.74 -0.11
CA LYS A 137 14.64 -7.88 -0.57
C LYS A 137 14.42 -6.42 -0.24
N THR A 138 13.19 -5.94 -0.32
CA THR A 138 12.90 -4.51 -0.18
C THR A 138 12.85 -4.06 1.26
N VAL A 139 12.20 -4.82 2.14
CA VAL A 139 11.96 -4.43 3.54
C VAL A 139 12.34 -5.50 4.56
N GLY A 140 13.00 -6.57 4.13
CA GLY A 140 13.43 -7.63 5.05
C GLY A 140 12.29 -8.43 5.63
N ALA A 141 11.17 -8.53 4.91
CA ALA A 141 10.00 -9.27 5.36
C ALA A 141 10.27 -10.78 5.42
N THR A 142 9.60 -11.47 6.34
CA THR A 142 9.66 -12.93 6.48
C THR A 142 8.26 -13.52 6.38
N ILE A 143 8.15 -14.72 5.77
CA ILE A 143 6.88 -15.42 5.66
C ILE A 143 6.44 -15.86 7.06
N ILE A 144 5.14 -15.66 7.35
CA ILE A 144 4.52 -16.20 8.56
C ILE A 144 4.07 -17.62 8.23
N GLU A 145 4.63 -18.61 8.92
CA GLU A 145 4.25 -20.01 8.71
C GLU A 145 2.77 -20.22 9.01
N LYS A 146 2.14 -21.12 8.25
CA LYS A 146 0.73 -21.52 8.42
C LYS A 146 -0.26 -20.35 8.24
N SER A 147 0.10 -19.35 7.43
CA SER A 147 -0.74 -18.19 7.16
C SER A 147 -1.47 -18.26 5.81
N GLU A 148 -1.54 -19.43 5.19
CA GLU A 148 -2.16 -19.60 3.87
C GLU A 148 -3.62 -19.17 3.85
N LYS A 149 -4.32 -19.37 4.95
CA LYS A 149 -5.74 -19.03 5.05
C LYS A 149 -6.01 -17.59 5.48
N SER A 150 -5.04 -16.92 6.06
CA SER A 150 -5.10 -15.51 6.46
C SER A 150 -6.48 -15.03 6.95
N ILE A 151 -6.64 -13.71 7.10
CA ILE A 151 -7.94 -13.09 7.47
C ILE A 151 -8.96 -13.15 6.33
N TYR A 152 -8.54 -13.51 5.13
CA TYR A 152 -9.43 -13.61 3.96
C TYR A 152 -10.13 -14.96 3.85
N GLN A 153 -9.91 -15.86 4.82
CA GLN A 153 -10.62 -17.13 4.87
C GLN A 153 -12.12 -16.87 5.03
N ASN A 154 -12.91 -17.58 4.21
CA ASN A 154 -14.39 -17.46 4.23
C ASN A 154 -14.92 -16.08 3.86
N LEU A 155 -14.16 -15.34 3.05
CA LEU A 155 -14.60 -14.03 2.57
C LEU A 155 -15.93 -14.15 1.82
N LEU A 156 -16.86 -13.24 2.13
CA LEU A 156 -18.13 -13.16 1.41
C LEU A 156 -17.87 -12.77 -0.05
N LYS A 157 -18.65 -13.33 -0.95
CA LYS A 157 -18.59 -13.02 -2.38
C LYS A 157 -19.96 -12.59 -2.87
N HIS A 158 -19.98 -11.66 -3.82
CA HIS A 158 -21.22 -11.29 -4.46
C HIS A 158 -21.82 -12.50 -5.20
N ARG A 159 -23.12 -12.66 -5.10
CA ARG A 159 -23.83 -13.67 -5.90
C ARG A 159 -23.81 -13.23 -7.37
N LYS A 160 -23.63 -14.20 -8.24
CA LYS A 160 -23.75 -13.98 -9.68
C LYS A 160 -25.22 -13.81 -10.06
#